data_ccb5418aa92e86f190cede51ff739904
#
_entry.id   ccb5418aa92e86f190cede51ff739904
#
_cell.length_a   1.000
_cell.length_b   1.000
_cell.length_c   1.000
_cell.angle_alpha   90.00
_cell.angle_beta   90.00
_cell.angle_gamma   90.00
#
_symmetry.space_group_name_H-M   'P 1'
#
loop_
_entity.id
_entity.type
_entity.pdbx_description
1 polymer ?
#
loop_
_entity_poly.entity_id
_entity_poly.type
_entity_poly.pdbx_seq_one_letter_code
_entity_poly.pdbx_strand_id
1 'polypeptide(L)'
;MLKAGCKVRAKDWAALTDADLAALAACGYRQASCEKLHFDQHAAFTSLCFLELHLTPQQLQAAAQRLFNAPECGQVLRVKGFAPAPAGGWLELNATAAGCTLAPIPQGQEVVIVIGEALDKAAIEANLKG
;
A
#
# COMPACT_ATOMS: atom_id res chain seq x y z
N MET A 1 2.00 -5.54 22.82
CA MET A 1 2.62 -5.55 24.18
C MET A 1 3.85 -6.46 24.14
N LEU A 2 5.01 -5.95 24.55
CA LEU A 2 6.24 -6.76 24.61
C LEU A 2 6.20 -7.67 25.85
N LYS A 3 6.66 -8.90 25.69
CA LYS A 3 6.74 -9.86 26.82
C LYS A 3 7.86 -9.42 27.79
N ALA A 4 7.67 -9.74 29.09
CA ALA A 4 8.70 -9.49 30.10
C ALA A 4 10.03 -10.15 29.71
N GLY A 5 11.14 -9.45 29.87
CA GLY A 5 12.48 -9.93 29.50
C GLY A 5 12.89 -9.70 28.04
N CYS A 6 12.04 -9.08 27.21
CA CYS A 6 12.46 -8.64 25.89
C CYS A 6 13.49 -7.52 25.96
N LYS A 7 14.57 -7.64 25.19
CA LYS A 7 15.53 -6.56 25.01
C LYS A 7 15.03 -5.65 23.88
N VAL A 8 14.95 -4.35 24.14
CA VAL A 8 14.52 -3.35 23.15
C VAL A 8 15.70 -2.47 22.79
N ARG A 9 15.90 -2.21 21.50
CA ARG A 9 16.84 -1.22 20.98
C ARG A 9 16.03 -0.07 20.40
N ALA A 10 15.94 1.03 21.16
CA ALA A 10 15.23 2.24 20.75
C ALA A 10 16.23 3.27 20.21
N LYS A 11 16.81 2.97 19.03
CA LYS A 11 17.73 3.85 18.30
C LYS A 11 17.23 4.04 16.87
N ASP A 12 17.46 5.23 16.33
CA ASP A 12 17.29 5.48 14.91
C ASP A 12 18.26 4.58 14.10
N TRP A 13 17.83 4.12 12.92
CA TRP A 13 18.65 3.28 12.04
C TRP A 13 19.98 3.92 11.68
N ALA A 14 20.00 5.23 11.43
CA ALA A 14 21.19 5.98 11.11
C ALA A 14 22.20 6.10 12.29
N ALA A 15 21.74 5.85 13.52
CA ALA A 15 22.54 5.92 14.73
C ALA A 15 23.03 4.54 15.22
N LEU A 16 22.73 3.46 14.49
CA LEU A 16 23.19 2.12 14.81
C LEU A 16 24.70 1.99 14.55
N THR A 17 25.41 1.43 15.51
CA THR A 17 26.83 1.10 15.40
C THR A 17 27.04 -0.39 15.10
N ASP A 18 28.24 -0.77 14.66
CA ASP A 18 28.60 -2.18 14.46
C ASP A 18 28.41 -3.01 15.73
N ALA A 19 28.65 -2.42 16.91
CA ALA A 19 28.40 -3.06 18.20
C ALA A 19 26.89 -3.30 18.44
N ASP A 20 26.02 -2.39 18.02
CA ASP A 20 24.56 -2.58 18.10
C ASP A 20 24.11 -3.71 17.16
N LEU A 21 24.63 -3.75 15.93
CA LEU A 21 24.35 -4.80 14.96
C LEU A 21 24.84 -6.17 15.44
N ALA A 22 26.04 -6.25 15.98
CA ALA A 22 26.59 -7.47 16.57
C ALA A 22 25.72 -7.96 17.75
N ALA A 23 25.26 -7.04 18.62
CA ALA A 23 24.37 -7.37 19.73
C ALA A 23 22.99 -7.86 19.26
N LEU A 24 22.46 -7.32 18.17
CA LEU A 24 21.21 -7.80 17.54
C LEU A 24 21.41 -9.20 16.95
N ALA A 25 22.52 -9.45 16.24
CA ALA A 25 22.83 -10.74 15.67
C ALA A 25 23.05 -11.82 16.75
N ALA A 26 23.60 -11.44 17.91
CA ALA A 26 23.88 -12.32 19.05
C ALA A 26 22.69 -12.51 20.01
N CYS A 27 21.52 -11.88 19.76
CA CYS A 27 20.38 -11.95 20.68
C CYS A 27 19.75 -13.36 20.78
N GLY A 28 20.11 -14.25 19.89
CA GLY A 28 19.67 -15.64 19.86
C GLY A 28 18.27 -15.83 19.30
N TYR A 29 17.92 -17.08 19.08
CA TYR A 29 16.60 -17.51 18.64
C TYR A 29 15.89 -18.22 19.78
N ARG A 30 14.64 -17.83 20.05
CA ARG A 30 13.79 -18.55 20.99
C ARG A 30 12.62 -19.16 20.22
N GLN A 31 12.59 -20.46 20.15
CA GLN A 31 11.43 -21.17 19.63
C GLN A 31 10.24 -20.99 20.58
N ALA A 32 9.14 -20.48 20.07
CA ALA A 32 7.89 -20.38 20.81
C ALA A 32 6.78 -21.02 19.96
N SER A 33 5.87 -21.74 20.60
CA SER A 33 4.62 -22.12 19.96
C SER A 33 3.77 -20.85 19.78
N CYS A 34 3.30 -20.62 18.57
CA CYS A 34 2.32 -19.57 18.29
C CYS A 34 1.09 -20.21 17.65
N GLU A 35 -0.07 -19.75 18.06
CA GLU A 35 -1.31 -20.09 17.38
C GLU A 35 -1.38 -19.27 16.09
N LYS A 36 -1.60 -19.95 14.94
CA LYS A 36 -1.84 -19.24 13.68
C LYS A 36 -3.17 -18.51 13.78
N LEU A 37 -3.15 -17.20 13.52
CA LEU A 37 -4.39 -16.47 13.29
C LEU A 37 -5.03 -17.03 12.02
N HIS A 38 -6.19 -17.65 12.15
CA HIS A 38 -7.02 -18.03 11.02
C HIS A 38 -7.74 -16.77 10.54
N PHE A 39 -7.33 -16.25 9.41
CA PHE A 39 -8.11 -15.22 8.72
C PHE A 39 -9.24 -15.91 7.97
N ASP A 40 -10.45 -15.44 8.19
CA ASP A 40 -11.58 -15.85 7.38
C ASP A 40 -11.32 -15.38 5.94
N GLN A 41 -11.31 -16.32 4.97
CA GLN A 41 -11.01 -15.99 3.58
C GLN A 41 -12.03 -15.00 2.97
N HIS A 42 -13.21 -14.88 3.57
CA HIS A 42 -14.24 -13.93 3.17
C HIS A 42 -14.01 -12.51 3.70
N ALA A 43 -13.14 -12.33 4.69
CA ALA A 43 -12.71 -11.03 5.23
C ALA A 43 -11.31 -10.63 4.72
N ALA A 44 -10.75 -11.37 3.76
CA ALA A 44 -9.44 -11.08 3.22
C ALA A 44 -9.49 -9.85 2.30
N PHE A 45 -8.47 -9.00 2.40
CA PHE A 45 -8.27 -7.91 1.46
C PHE A 45 -8.18 -8.45 0.04
N THR A 46 -8.90 -7.79 -0.87
CA THR A 46 -8.89 -8.10 -2.30
C THR A 46 -8.11 -7.02 -3.03
N SER A 47 -7.42 -7.42 -4.08
CA SER A 47 -6.70 -6.53 -4.98
C SER A 47 -7.30 -6.65 -6.38
N LEU A 48 -7.72 -5.52 -6.94
CA LEU A 48 -8.22 -5.42 -8.31
C LEU A 48 -7.27 -4.58 -9.15
N CYS A 49 -6.95 -5.05 -10.35
CA CYS A 49 -6.10 -4.37 -11.31
C CYS A 49 -6.91 -3.91 -12.52
N PHE A 50 -6.70 -2.66 -12.93
CA PHE A 50 -7.32 -2.04 -14.09
C PHE A 50 -6.22 -1.56 -15.02
N LEU A 51 -6.26 -1.97 -16.27
CA LEU A 51 -5.26 -1.69 -17.30
C LEU A 51 -5.82 -0.72 -18.32
N GLU A 52 -4.92 -0.03 -19.05
CA GLU A 52 -5.24 0.77 -20.22
C GLU A 52 -6.33 1.85 -20.01
N LEU A 53 -6.33 2.47 -18.84
CA LEU A 53 -7.30 3.53 -18.52
C LEU A 53 -6.93 4.89 -19.14
N HIS A 54 -5.72 5.07 -19.61
CA HIS A 54 -5.19 6.30 -20.24
C HIS A 54 -5.47 7.57 -19.43
N LEU A 55 -5.28 7.51 -18.12
CA LEU A 55 -5.50 8.62 -17.20
C LEU A 55 -4.29 9.54 -17.13
N THR A 56 -4.52 10.85 -17.16
CA THR A 56 -3.50 11.82 -16.75
C THR A 56 -3.24 11.73 -15.25
N PRO A 57 -2.08 12.23 -14.74
CA PRO A 57 -1.81 12.23 -13.29
C PRO A 57 -2.90 12.91 -12.45
N GLN A 58 -3.47 14.00 -12.97
CA GLN A 58 -4.56 14.72 -12.30
C GLN A 58 -5.87 13.91 -12.27
N GLN A 59 -6.21 13.27 -13.39
CA GLN A 59 -7.37 12.39 -13.46
C GLN A 59 -7.21 11.18 -12.54
N LEU A 60 -6.02 10.58 -12.51
CA LEU A 60 -5.70 9.46 -11.62
C LEU A 60 -5.85 9.86 -10.15
N GLN A 61 -5.35 11.03 -9.76
CA GLN A 61 -5.49 11.54 -8.40
C GLN A 61 -6.95 11.82 -8.03
N ALA A 62 -7.70 12.47 -8.93
CA ALA A 62 -9.14 12.73 -8.72
C ALA A 62 -9.95 11.42 -8.64
N ALA A 63 -9.64 10.44 -9.48
CA ALA A 63 -10.26 9.12 -9.45
C ALA A 63 -9.99 8.40 -8.13
N ALA A 64 -8.74 8.41 -7.64
CA ALA A 64 -8.40 7.83 -6.34
C ALA A 64 -9.21 8.47 -5.20
N GLN A 65 -9.36 9.79 -5.19
CA GLN A 65 -10.16 10.48 -4.19
C GLN A 65 -11.65 10.10 -4.26
N ARG A 66 -12.22 9.96 -5.47
CA ARG A 66 -13.60 9.47 -5.64
C ARG A 66 -13.79 8.09 -5.04
N LEU A 67 -12.85 7.16 -5.29
CA LEU A 67 -12.93 5.79 -4.78
C LEU A 67 -13.00 5.72 -3.25
N PHE A 68 -12.26 6.57 -2.53
CA PHE A 68 -12.33 6.61 -1.06
C PHE A 68 -13.65 7.18 -0.53
N ASN A 69 -14.38 7.95 -1.35
CA ASN A 69 -15.65 8.59 -0.97
C ASN A 69 -16.89 7.89 -1.57
N ALA A 70 -16.69 6.78 -2.29
CA ALA A 70 -17.75 6.06 -3.01
C ALA A 70 -18.06 4.73 -2.30
N PRO A 71 -19.05 4.68 -1.40
CA PRO A 71 -19.38 3.48 -0.65
C PRO A 71 -19.80 2.30 -1.52
N GLU A 72 -20.32 2.56 -2.72
CA GLU A 72 -20.64 1.53 -3.72
C GLU A 72 -19.40 0.76 -4.23
N CYS A 73 -18.23 1.32 -4.08
CA CYS A 73 -16.96 0.67 -4.47
C CYS A 73 -16.48 -0.38 -3.45
N GLY A 74 -17.12 -0.47 -2.28
CA GLY A 74 -16.63 -1.23 -1.14
C GLY A 74 -15.71 -0.39 -0.25
N GLN A 75 -15.03 -1.03 0.67
CA GLN A 75 -14.08 -0.35 1.57
C GLN A 75 -12.70 -0.28 0.91
N VAL A 76 -12.44 0.78 0.19
CA VAL A 76 -11.14 1.03 -0.44
C VAL A 76 -10.13 1.46 0.62
N LEU A 77 -9.02 0.76 0.74
CA LEU A 77 -7.96 1.01 1.70
C LEU A 77 -6.75 1.68 1.06
N ARG A 78 -6.41 1.28 -0.16
CA ARG A 78 -5.26 1.81 -0.91
C ARG A 78 -5.53 1.82 -2.40
N VAL A 79 -5.11 2.88 -3.04
CA VAL A 79 -5.05 2.97 -4.51
C VAL A 79 -3.60 3.24 -4.91
N LYS A 80 -3.06 2.42 -5.78
CA LYS A 80 -1.77 2.62 -6.42
C LYS A 80 -1.98 2.71 -7.92
N GLY A 81 -1.41 3.71 -8.55
CA GLY A 81 -1.57 3.90 -9.99
C GLY A 81 -0.33 4.50 -10.62
N PHE A 82 -0.23 4.35 -11.94
CA PHE A 82 0.87 4.89 -12.71
C PHE A 82 0.32 5.59 -13.94
N ALA A 83 0.84 6.77 -14.22
CA ALA A 83 0.46 7.56 -15.38
C ALA A 83 1.69 8.18 -16.03
N PRO A 84 1.68 8.39 -17.36
CA PRO A 84 2.75 9.11 -18.04
C PRO A 84 2.83 10.55 -17.53
N ALA A 85 4.05 11.00 -17.27
CA ALA A 85 4.29 12.38 -16.84
C ALA A 85 4.27 13.33 -18.05
N PRO A 86 3.68 14.53 -17.94
CA PRO A 86 3.64 15.50 -19.05
C PRO A 86 5.02 15.92 -19.57
N ALA A 87 6.03 15.92 -18.72
CA ALA A 87 7.42 16.27 -19.06
C ALA A 87 8.25 15.06 -19.55
N GLY A 88 7.63 13.90 -19.73
CA GLY A 88 8.28 12.63 -20.03
C GLY A 88 8.58 11.82 -18.77
N GLY A 89 8.69 10.50 -18.93
CA GLY A 89 8.80 9.56 -17.81
C GLY A 89 7.44 9.19 -17.23
N TRP A 90 7.43 8.75 -15.97
CA TRP A 90 6.26 8.22 -15.30
C TRP A 90 6.08 8.80 -13.91
N LEU A 91 4.84 8.86 -13.44
CA LEU A 91 4.48 9.21 -12.07
C LEU A 91 3.78 8.00 -11.43
N GLU A 92 4.18 7.72 -10.20
CA GLU A 92 3.52 6.75 -9.32
C GLU A 92 2.62 7.49 -8.34
N LEU A 93 1.34 7.13 -8.34
CA LEU A 93 0.38 7.54 -7.32
C LEU A 93 0.32 6.48 -6.22
N ASN A 94 0.42 6.92 -4.98
CA ASN A 94 0.06 6.13 -3.81
C ASN A 94 -0.95 6.92 -3.00
N ALA A 95 -2.14 6.38 -2.82
CA ALA A 95 -3.23 7.01 -2.08
C ALA A 95 -3.79 6.08 -1.01
N THR A 96 -4.09 6.65 0.14
CA THR A 96 -4.83 6.05 1.25
C THR A 96 -5.86 7.07 1.75
N ALA A 97 -6.72 6.70 2.70
CA ALA A 97 -7.64 7.63 3.33
C ALA A 97 -6.92 8.80 4.04
N ALA A 98 -5.66 8.63 4.42
CA ALA A 98 -4.86 9.67 5.08
C ALA A 98 -4.23 10.68 4.12
N GLY A 99 -4.14 10.36 2.83
CA GLY A 99 -3.56 11.25 1.83
C GLY A 99 -3.10 10.57 0.56
N CYS A 100 -2.64 11.37 -0.38
CA CYS A 100 -2.20 10.96 -1.69
C CYS A 100 -0.82 11.56 -2.00
N THR A 101 0.06 10.75 -2.58
CA THR A 101 1.37 11.18 -3.06
C THR A 101 1.54 10.84 -4.54
N LEU A 102 2.20 11.73 -5.27
CA LEU A 102 2.67 11.52 -6.64
C LEU A 102 4.19 11.65 -6.66
N ALA A 103 4.88 10.63 -7.14
CA ALA A 103 6.34 10.61 -7.20
C ALA A 103 6.83 10.19 -8.58
N PRO A 104 7.91 10.81 -9.12
CA PRO A 104 8.49 10.40 -10.38
C PRO A 104 9.17 9.04 -10.25
N ILE A 105 9.01 8.21 -11.28
CA ILE A 105 9.68 6.92 -11.42
C ILE A 105 10.29 6.78 -12.82
N PRO A 106 11.38 6.01 -12.98
CA PRO A 106 12.06 5.92 -14.26
C PRO A 106 11.25 5.14 -15.33
N GLN A 107 10.49 4.16 -14.90
CA GLN A 107 9.68 3.31 -15.79
C GLN A 107 8.35 2.97 -15.12
N GLY A 108 7.30 2.86 -15.93
CA GLY A 108 5.97 2.47 -15.48
C GLY A 108 5.14 1.87 -16.61
N GLN A 109 3.94 1.44 -16.29
CA GLN A 109 2.90 1.06 -17.25
C GLN A 109 1.55 1.54 -16.73
N GLU A 110 0.62 1.78 -17.63
CA GLU A 110 -0.73 2.24 -17.26
C GLU A 110 -1.49 1.14 -16.53
N VAL A 111 -1.43 1.19 -15.21
CA VAL A 111 -2.18 0.29 -14.34
C VAL A 111 -2.65 1.04 -13.10
N VAL A 112 -3.86 0.73 -12.67
CA VAL A 112 -4.40 1.16 -11.37
C VAL A 112 -4.74 -0.08 -10.57
N ILE A 113 -4.20 -0.14 -9.35
CA ILE A 113 -4.41 -1.23 -8.40
C ILE A 113 -5.20 -0.68 -7.23
N VAL A 114 -6.35 -1.28 -6.97
CA VAL A 114 -7.22 -0.94 -5.85
C VAL A 114 -7.23 -2.09 -4.85
N ILE A 115 -6.90 -1.80 -3.61
CA ILE A 115 -6.84 -2.76 -2.52
C ILE A 115 -7.88 -2.39 -1.47
N GLY A 116 -8.65 -3.35 -1.02
CA GLY A 116 -9.69 -3.13 -0.02
C GLY A 116 -10.51 -4.36 0.31
N GLU A 117 -11.60 -4.16 1.00
CA GLU A 117 -12.56 -5.20 1.40
C GLU A 117 -13.87 -5.01 0.64
N ALA A 118 -14.52 -6.12 0.31
CA ALA A 118 -15.81 -6.15 -0.39
C ALA A 118 -15.84 -5.24 -1.64
N LEU A 119 -14.77 -5.23 -2.43
CA LEU A 119 -14.63 -4.37 -3.60
C LEU A 119 -15.61 -4.76 -4.71
N ASP A 120 -16.34 -3.78 -5.25
CA ASP A 120 -17.16 -3.92 -6.45
C ASP A 120 -16.38 -3.44 -7.69
N LYS A 121 -16.02 -4.38 -8.57
CA LYS A 121 -15.21 -4.10 -9.76
C LYS A 121 -15.89 -3.12 -10.71
N ALA A 122 -17.19 -3.29 -10.94
CA ALA A 122 -17.95 -2.47 -11.90
C ALA A 122 -18.10 -1.03 -11.40
N ALA A 123 -18.41 -0.86 -10.11
CA ALA A 123 -18.50 0.45 -9.49
C ALA A 123 -17.14 1.17 -9.49
N ILE A 124 -16.04 0.45 -9.18
CA ILE A 124 -14.69 1.01 -9.22
C ILE A 124 -14.32 1.44 -10.64
N GLU A 125 -14.58 0.60 -11.64
CA GLU A 125 -14.26 0.91 -13.04
C GLU A 125 -15.03 2.15 -13.52
N ALA A 126 -16.30 2.29 -13.17
CA ALA A 126 -17.11 3.47 -13.48
C ALA A 126 -16.52 4.74 -12.85
N ASN A 127 -16.11 4.68 -11.58
CA ASN A 127 -15.47 5.80 -10.87
C ASN A 127 -14.07 6.14 -11.38
N LEU A 128 -13.34 5.18 -11.95
CA LEU A 128 -12.03 5.41 -12.57
C LEU A 128 -12.17 6.14 -13.92
N LYS A 129 -13.20 5.81 -14.69
CA LYS A 129 -13.46 6.42 -16.01
C LYS A 129 -14.11 7.81 -15.93
N GLY A 130 -14.70 8.16 -14.81
CA GLY A 130 -15.24 9.49 -14.50
C GLY A 130 -16.63 9.71 -14.92
#